data_2652c5d5ea2aac71ebf9a7d8acf8cc6a
#
_entry.id   2652c5d5ea2aac71ebf9a7d8acf8cc6a
#
_cell.length_a   1.000
_cell.length_b   1.000
_cell.length_c   1.000
_cell.angle_alpha   90.00
_cell.angle_beta   90.00
_cell.angle_gamma   90.00
#
_symmetry.space_group_name_H-M   'P 1'
#
loop_
_entity.id
_entity.type
_entity.pdbx_description
1 polymer ?
#
loop_
_entity_poly.entity_id
_entity_poly.type
_entity_poly.pdbx_seq_one_letter_code
_entity_poly.pdbx_strand_id
1 'polypeptide(L)'
;MRRLHAFVPHLPLGLARARRSEPFPTGPLVLGGKPWDPGPVIDASPDARALGVRRGIPLGSAHRLVPEATFVEPDLDADRAAAEAAFEALARLTPSLAGSGDPTAAAFGQFELGIDGLEPLWGAEPVLVERVVAALRGALPAGAGEEVDLAPRIGIAGTHFTATIAAVAARPDRPVIVPPGGEATFLADRSSALLTTDPDVRARLQRFGLRRIGAVTDLPRSALIARFGDEGARLYARARGEETDPFRPRHAPERLALALPIEPPVEELEPLRFVLHRLVNALAAQLTGRGLAADRAHLTLELDLAFAPRDTPPRIEVEQRFPEPTADPEAVERLLFARLEREPPVAAVQRLELELRGTIPAAGQQLPLFVPQAARSARLGWQLARLALTYGEDRIRRVAITDPEAPLPEDRWAWRDVALDDAATRS
;
A
#
# COMPACT_ATOMS: atom_id res chain seq x y z
N MET A 1 17.05 15.54 15.94
CA MET A 1 16.96 14.16 15.50
C MET A 1 17.42 14.08 14.05
N ARG A 2 18.45 13.31 13.75
CA ARG A 2 18.99 13.17 12.40
C ARG A 2 18.09 12.24 11.57
N ARG A 3 17.74 12.62 10.34
CA ARG A 3 16.77 11.92 9.51
C ARG A 3 17.33 11.60 8.14
N LEU A 4 17.08 10.38 7.69
CA LEU A 4 17.30 9.95 6.32
C LEU A 4 15.94 9.82 5.65
N HIS A 5 15.76 10.48 4.51
CA HIS A 5 14.58 10.38 3.67
C HIS A 5 14.95 9.68 2.37
N ALA A 6 14.34 8.53 2.13
CA ALA A 6 14.47 7.78 0.88
C ALA A 6 13.20 8.01 0.05
N PHE A 7 13.36 8.46 -1.17
CA PHE A 7 12.27 8.75 -2.10
C PHE A 7 12.43 7.94 -3.38
N VAL A 8 11.45 7.08 -3.66
CA VAL A 8 11.33 6.34 -4.92
C VAL A 8 10.27 7.05 -5.78
N PRO A 9 10.70 7.85 -6.78
CA PRO A 9 9.76 8.59 -7.61
C PRO A 9 8.87 7.65 -8.41
N HIS A 10 7.57 7.97 -8.50
CA HIS A 10 6.64 7.21 -9.33
C HIS A 10 6.58 5.72 -9.02
N LEU A 11 6.71 5.36 -7.73
CA LEU A 11 6.67 3.97 -7.28
C LEU A 11 5.44 3.22 -7.81
N PRO A 12 4.17 3.75 -7.77
CA PRO A 12 3.02 3.03 -8.30
C PRO A 12 3.16 2.64 -9.77
N LEU A 13 3.59 3.58 -10.60
CA LEU A 13 3.78 3.33 -12.03
C LEU A 13 4.91 2.34 -12.31
N GLY A 14 6.00 2.44 -11.54
CA GLY A 14 7.12 1.51 -11.63
C GLY A 14 6.74 0.08 -11.25
N LEU A 15 5.97 -0.08 -10.17
CA LEU A 15 5.43 -1.37 -9.75
C LEU A 15 4.47 -1.96 -10.79
N ALA A 16 3.56 -1.14 -11.34
CA ALA A 16 2.65 -1.58 -12.40
C ALA A 16 3.41 -2.06 -13.65
N ARG A 17 4.51 -1.39 -14.01
CA ARG A 17 5.38 -1.80 -15.14
C ARG A 17 6.14 -3.08 -14.83
N ALA A 18 6.70 -3.21 -13.63
CA ALA A 18 7.50 -4.36 -13.24
C ALA A 18 6.71 -5.68 -13.18
N ARG A 19 5.39 -5.61 -12.91
CA ARG A 19 4.51 -6.78 -12.89
C ARG A 19 4.09 -7.32 -14.26
N ARG A 20 4.30 -6.54 -15.31
CA ARG A 20 3.89 -6.95 -16.66
C ARG A 20 4.98 -7.68 -17.40
N SER A 21 4.63 -8.75 -18.08
CA SER A 21 5.51 -9.44 -19.03
C SER A 21 5.70 -8.66 -20.33
N GLU A 22 4.68 -7.88 -20.73
CA GLU A 22 4.72 -7.04 -21.91
C GLU A 22 4.74 -5.56 -21.52
N PRO A 23 5.53 -4.72 -22.20
CA PRO A 23 5.55 -3.28 -21.93
C PRO A 23 4.20 -2.64 -22.23
N PHE A 24 3.90 -1.53 -21.57
CA PHE A 24 2.75 -0.72 -21.92
C PHE A 24 2.94 -0.12 -23.33
N PRO A 25 1.83 0.19 -24.04
CA PRO A 25 1.90 0.94 -25.29
C PRO A 25 2.70 2.22 -25.13
N THR A 26 3.40 2.61 -26.19
CA THR A 26 4.14 3.89 -26.24
C THR A 26 3.16 5.07 -26.13
N GLY A 27 3.52 6.11 -25.36
CA GLY A 27 2.74 7.33 -25.22
C GLY A 27 2.28 7.61 -23.79
N PRO A 28 1.36 8.59 -23.63
CA PRO A 28 0.87 8.99 -22.33
C PRO A 28 0.13 7.86 -21.62
N LEU A 29 0.49 7.61 -20.33
CA LEU A 29 -0.12 6.58 -19.50
C LEU A 29 -0.59 7.17 -18.18
N VAL A 30 -1.79 6.80 -17.76
CA VAL A 30 -2.44 7.23 -16.53
C VAL A 30 -2.81 6.00 -15.70
N LEU A 31 -2.30 5.93 -14.48
CA LEU A 31 -2.64 4.89 -13.52
C LEU A 31 -3.72 5.40 -12.56
N GLY A 32 -4.82 4.65 -12.40
CA GLY A 32 -5.89 5.04 -11.50
C GLY A 32 -7.23 4.36 -11.78
N GLY A 33 -7.39 3.73 -12.94
CA GLY A 33 -8.62 3.12 -13.44
C GLY A 33 -9.04 3.66 -14.80
N LYS A 34 -10.26 3.39 -15.21
CA LYS A 34 -10.82 3.86 -16.49
C LYS A 34 -11.22 5.34 -16.43
N PRO A 35 -11.29 6.05 -17.58
CA PRO A 35 -11.65 7.48 -17.60
C PRO A 35 -12.98 7.83 -16.95
N TRP A 36 -13.92 6.90 -16.92
CA TRP A 36 -15.27 7.08 -16.36
C TRP A 36 -15.41 6.56 -14.92
N ASP A 37 -14.36 5.95 -14.37
CA ASP A 37 -14.40 5.47 -12.99
C ASP A 37 -14.38 6.66 -12.01
N PRO A 38 -15.09 6.57 -10.89
CA PRO A 38 -14.99 7.55 -9.83
C PRO A 38 -13.65 7.35 -9.09
N GLY A 39 -12.72 8.28 -9.28
CA GLY A 39 -11.42 8.19 -8.60
C GLY A 39 -10.39 9.19 -9.09
N PRO A 40 -9.31 9.34 -8.34
CA PRO A 40 -8.20 10.20 -8.71
C PRO A 40 -7.13 9.45 -9.51
N VAL A 41 -6.34 10.18 -10.26
CA VAL A 41 -5.08 9.70 -10.82
C VAL A 41 -4.12 9.33 -9.67
N ILE A 42 -3.65 8.10 -9.66
CA ILE A 42 -2.67 7.61 -8.68
C ILE A 42 -1.25 7.97 -9.13
N ASP A 43 -0.95 7.77 -10.42
CA ASP A 43 0.33 8.17 -11.02
C ASP A 43 0.16 8.35 -12.53
N ALA A 44 1.18 8.94 -13.19
CA ALA A 44 1.16 9.16 -14.62
C ALA A 44 2.57 9.14 -15.21
N SER A 45 2.68 8.73 -16.49
CA SER A 45 3.95 8.74 -17.22
C SER A 45 4.51 10.16 -17.41
N PRO A 46 5.81 10.31 -17.71
CA PRO A 46 6.39 11.63 -18.00
C PRO A 46 5.64 12.39 -19.08
N ASP A 47 5.22 11.71 -20.15
CA ASP A 47 4.47 12.30 -21.25
C ASP A 47 3.11 12.85 -20.81
N ALA A 48 2.34 12.05 -20.06
CA ALA A 48 1.06 12.50 -19.52
C ALA A 48 1.24 13.69 -18.56
N ARG A 49 2.30 13.68 -17.76
CA ARG A 49 2.62 14.80 -16.86
C ARG A 49 3.03 16.07 -17.62
N ALA A 50 3.75 15.94 -18.72
CA ALA A 50 4.11 17.07 -19.57
C ALA A 50 2.84 17.74 -20.15
N LEU A 51 1.79 16.96 -20.41
CA LEU A 51 0.48 17.43 -20.88
C LEU A 51 -0.46 17.89 -19.73
N GLY A 52 0.03 17.98 -18.50
CA GLY A 52 -0.71 18.57 -17.38
C GLY A 52 -1.37 17.58 -16.44
N VAL A 53 -1.34 16.28 -16.71
CA VAL A 53 -1.87 15.27 -15.77
C VAL A 53 -1.06 15.30 -14.49
N ARG A 54 -1.74 15.28 -13.35
CA ARG A 54 -1.11 15.27 -12.01
C ARG A 54 -1.80 14.23 -11.13
N ARG A 55 -1.03 13.65 -10.21
CA ARG A 55 -1.58 12.81 -9.15
C ARG A 55 -2.68 13.55 -8.39
N GLY A 56 -3.79 12.88 -8.10
CA GLY A 56 -4.90 13.42 -7.32
C GLY A 56 -5.99 14.13 -8.13
N ILE A 57 -5.77 14.44 -9.43
CA ILE A 57 -6.87 14.96 -10.25
C ILE A 57 -7.86 13.83 -10.60
N PRO A 58 -9.16 14.13 -10.80
CA PRO A 58 -10.13 13.14 -11.22
C PRO A 58 -9.75 12.51 -12.57
N LEU A 59 -9.98 11.20 -12.74
CA LEU A 59 -9.68 10.45 -13.97
C LEU A 59 -10.36 11.06 -15.21
N GLY A 60 -11.62 11.48 -15.08
CA GLY A 60 -12.31 12.18 -16.18
C GLY A 60 -11.69 13.53 -16.54
N SER A 61 -11.01 14.20 -15.60
CA SER A 61 -10.26 15.43 -15.90
C SER A 61 -8.95 15.11 -16.61
N ALA A 62 -8.27 14.04 -16.21
CA ALA A 62 -7.07 13.57 -16.92
C ALA A 62 -7.39 13.17 -18.36
N HIS A 63 -8.52 12.48 -18.60
CA HIS A 63 -8.96 12.12 -19.95
C HIS A 63 -9.28 13.34 -20.81
N ARG A 64 -9.87 14.39 -20.24
CA ARG A 64 -10.09 15.64 -21.00
C ARG A 64 -8.78 16.35 -21.37
N LEU A 65 -7.74 16.22 -20.52
CA LEU A 65 -6.42 16.79 -20.84
C LEU A 65 -5.68 15.98 -21.89
N VAL A 66 -5.81 14.65 -21.86
CA VAL A 66 -5.08 13.73 -22.73
C VAL A 66 -6.00 12.57 -23.13
N PRO A 67 -6.89 12.78 -24.12
CA PRO A 67 -7.87 11.77 -24.56
C PRO A 67 -7.22 10.49 -25.09
N GLU A 68 -6.04 10.60 -25.69
CA GLU A 68 -5.26 9.49 -26.26
C GLU A 68 -4.46 8.68 -25.20
N ALA A 69 -4.47 9.06 -23.94
CA ALA A 69 -3.74 8.36 -22.92
C ALA A 69 -4.25 6.94 -22.68
N THR A 70 -3.34 6.01 -22.46
CA THR A 70 -3.68 4.67 -21.97
C THR A 70 -4.01 4.74 -20.49
N PHE A 71 -5.23 4.34 -20.12
CA PHE A 71 -5.69 4.29 -18.74
C PHE A 71 -5.54 2.86 -18.19
N VAL A 72 -4.95 2.73 -17.00
CA VAL A 72 -4.61 1.44 -16.40
C VAL A 72 -5.16 1.37 -14.98
N GLU A 73 -5.74 0.23 -14.64
CA GLU A 73 -6.17 -0.07 -13.27
C GLU A 73 -4.94 -0.38 -12.39
N PRO A 74 -4.85 0.20 -11.19
CA PRO A 74 -3.80 -0.12 -10.23
C PRO A 74 -4.11 -1.42 -9.51
N ASP A 75 -3.07 -2.18 -9.19
CA ASP A 75 -3.16 -3.29 -8.25
C ASP A 75 -2.73 -2.79 -6.86
N LEU A 76 -3.69 -2.23 -6.12
CA LEU A 76 -3.43 -1.57 -4.84
C LEU A 76 -2.92 -2.56 -3.77
N ASP A 77 -3.35 -3.82 -3.83
CA ASP A 77 -2.91 -4.82 -2.86
C ASP A 77 -1.47 -5.25 -3.11
N ALA A 78 -1.10 -5.50 -4.37
CA ALA A 78 0.29 -5.79 -4.73
C ALA A 78 1.20 -4.57 -4.50
N ASP A 79 0.72 -3.35 -4.73
CA ASP A 79 1.48 -2.13 -4.42
C ASP A 79 1.72 -1.98 -2.92
N ARG A 80 0.69 -2.26 -2.10
CA ARG A 80 0.81 -2.27 -0.63
C ARG A 80 1.80 -3.32 -0.16
N ALA A 81 1.72 -4.55 -0.70
CA ALA A 81 2.64 -5.62 -0.36
C ALA A 81 4.10 -5.26 -0.67
N ALA A 82 4.37 -4.63 -1.82
CA ALA A 82 5.70 -4.17 -2.19
C ALA A 82 6.23 -3.07 -1.25
N ALA A 83 5.38 -2.12 -0.84
CA ALA A 83 5.75 -1.10 0.14
C ALA A 83 6.04 -1.70 1.52
N GLU A 84 5.23 -2.67 1.97
CA GLU A 84 5.46 -3.37 3.24
C GLU A 84 6.78 -4.15 3.22
N ALA A 85 7.09 -4.86 2.13
CA ALA A 85 8.38 -5.53 1.96
C ALA A 85 9.57 -4.55 2.04
N ALA A 86 9.43 -3.34 1.46
CA ALA A 86 10.41 -2.28 1.57
C ALA A 86 10.57 -1.79 3.03
N PHE A 87 9.47 -1.58 3.75
CA PHE A 87 9.51 -1.22 5.17
C PHE A 87 10.13 -2.32 6.04
N GLU A 88 9.82 -3.59 5.79
CA GLU A 88 10.44 -4.74 6.49
C GLU A 88 11.94 -4.81 6.26
N ALA A 89 12.39 -4.57 5.03
CA ALA A 89 13.82 -4.52 4.72
C ALA A 89 14.53 -3.37 5.46
N LEU A 90 13.90 -2.20 5.54
CA LEU A 90 14.42 -1.03 6.25
C LEU A 90 14.37 -1.21 7.79
N ALA A 91 13.39 -1.95 8.32
CA ALA A 91 13.26 -2.23 9.75
C ALA A 91 14.45 -3.02 10.32
N ARG A 92 15.18 -3.74 9.48
CA ARG A 92 16.44 -4.40 9.86
C ARG A 92 17.57 -3.42 10.15
N LEU A 93 17.48 -2.20 9.65
CA LEU A 93 18.47 -1.15 9.83
C LEU A 93 18.14 -0.25 11.03
N THR A 94 16.86 0.06 11.25
CA THR A 94 16.39 0.91 12.34
C THR A 94 14.93 0.61 12.68
N PRO A 95 14.54 0.60 13.97
CA PRO A 95 13.13 0.54 14.37
C PRO A 95 12.39 1.87 14.15
N SER A 96 13.12 2.97 13.96
CA SER A 96 12.57 4.32 13.81
C SER A 96 12.25 4.58 12.33
N LEU A 97 11.12 4.05 11.86
CA LEU A 97 10.63 4.21 10.49
C LEU A 97 9.34 5.04 10.46
N ALA A 98 9.19 5.90 9.46
CA ALA A 98 7.95 6.60 9.16
C ALA A 98 7.66 6.56 7.65
N GLY A 99 6.40 6.70 7.27
CA GLY A 99 5.95 6.65 5.89
C GLY A 99 4.59 5.95 5.77
N SER A 100 4.09 5.82 4.55
CA SER A 100 2.81 5.19 4.26
C SER A 100 2.96 4.00 3.33
N GLY A 101 2.39 2.86 3.71
CA GLY A 101 2.19 1.70 2.84
C GLY A 101 0.93 1.79 1.98
N ASP A 102 0.10 2.83 2.13
CA ASP A 102 -1.11 3.04 1.34
C ASP A 102 -0.75 3.60 -0.05
N PRO A 103 -1.00 2.86 -1.15
CA PRO A 103 -0.69 3.30 -2.52
C PRO A 103 -1.42 4.57 -2.94
N THR A 104 -2.55 4.89 -2.31
CA THR A 104 -3.34 6.09 -2.60
C THR A 104 -2.79 7.33 -1.90
N ALA A 105 -2.03 7.15 -0.81
CA ALA A 105 -1.46 8.25 -0.04
C ALA A 105 -0.40 9.02 -0.85
N ALA A 106 -0.37 10.35 -0.71
CA ALA A 106 0.61 11.21 -1.37
C ALA A 106 2.07 10.88 -0.99
N ALA A 107 2.29 10.31 0.19
CA ALA A 107 3.60 9.88 0.70
C ALA A 107 4.01 8.47 0.25
N PHE A 108 3.24 7.80 -0.59
CA PHE A 108 3.61 6.47 -1.10
C PHE A 108 4.93 6.54 -1.92
N GLY A 109 5.85 5.65 -1.61
CA GLY A 109 7.21 5.69 -2.16
C GLY A 109 8.17 6.60 -1.40
N GLN A 110 7.76 7.13 -0.25
CA GLN A 110 8.60 7.89 0.67
C GLN A 110 8.80 7.11 1.97
N PHE A 111 10.07 6.93 2.35
CA PHE A 111 10.49 6.18 3.53
C PHE A 111 11.37 7.09 4.37
N GLU A 112 10.99 7.32 5.61
CA GLU A 112 11.78 8.15 6.53
C GLU A 112 12.35 7.30 7.65
N LEU A 113 13.63 7.47 7.92
CA LEU A 113 14.38 6.75 8.95
C LEU A 113 14.95 7.74 9.96
N GLY A 114 14.71 7.50 11.26
CA GLY A 114 15.48 8.11 12.32
C GLY A 114 16.84 7.43 12.42
N ILE A 115 17.93 8.19 12.28
CA ILE A 115 19.27 7.62 12.16
C ILE A 115 20.21 8.01 13.32
N ASP A 116 19.71 8.67 14.34
CA ASP A 116 20.52 8.97 15.53
C ASP A 116 21.01 7.67 16.19
N GLY A 117 22.29 7.61 16.51
CA GLY A 117 22.91 6.47 17.19
C GLY A 117 23.15 5.24 16.34
N LEU A 118 22.94 5.31 15.01
CA LEU A 118 23.19 4.17 14.11
C LEU A 118 24.65 4.05 13.64
N GLU A 119 25.46 5.10 13.79
CA GLU A 119 26.85 5.11 13.32
C GLU A 119 27.71 3.97 13.91
N PRO A 120 27.61 3.61 15.22
CA PRO A 120 28.35 2.49 15.77
C PRO A 120 27.94 1.13 15.20
N LEU A 121 26.69 1.01 14.68
CA LEU A 121 26.17 -0.23 14.14
C LEU A 121 26.44 -0.39 12.64
N TRP A 122 26.31 0.71 11.91
CA TRP A 122 26.28 0.67 10.44
C TRP A 122 27.39 1.49 9.77
N GLY A 123 28.20 2.22 10.55
CA GLY A 123 29.20 3.14 10.04
C GLY A 123 28.66 4.55 9.76
N ALA A 124 29.49 5.39 9.16
CA ALA A 124 29.13 6.77 8.82
C ALA A 124 27.95 6.86 7.85
N GLU A 125 27.28 8.03 7.79
CA GLU A 125 26.09 8.27 6.98
C GLU A 125 26.20 7.78 5.51
N PRO A 126 27.33 7.94 4.78
CA PRO A 126 27.44 7.41 3.41
C PRO A 126 27.31 5.88 3.33
N VAL A 127 27.87 5.15 4.30
CA VAL A 127 27.76 3.68 4.36
C VAL A 127 26.33 3.26 4.68
N LEU A 128 25.63 3.99 5.58
CA LEU A 128 24.22 3.75 5.86
C LEU A 128 23.36 3.97 4.62
N VAL A 129 23.67 5.00 3.82
CA VAL A 129 22.99 5.24 2.53
C VAL A 129 23.10 4.03 1.61
N GLU A 130 24.31 3.47 1.45
CA GLU A 130 24.52 2.27 0.61
C GLU A 130 23.66 1.09 1.09
N ARG A 131 23.57 0.89 2.41
CA ARG A 131 22.73 -0.16 3.01
C ARG A 131 21.24 0.06 2.78
N VAL A 132 20.76 1.30 2.91
CA VAL A 132 19.36 1.67 2.64
C VAL A 132 19.02 1.44 1.16
N VAL A 133 19.92 1.85 0.26
CA VAL A 133 19.75 1.62 -1.19
C VAL A 133 19.73 0.13 -1.50
N ALA A 134 20.63 -0.66 -0.91
CA ALA A 134 20.67 -2.11 -1.11
C ALA A 134 19.39 -2.79 -0.56
N ALA A 135 18.92 -2.38 0.61
CA ALA A 135 17.69 -2.90 1.22
C ALA A 135 16.46 -2.63 0.34
N LEU A 136 16.30 -1.40 -0.16
CA LEU A 136 15.20 -1.03 -1.05
C LEU A 136 15.27 -1.73 -2.40
N ARG A 137 16.46 -1.84 -3.01
CA ARG A 137 16.65 -2.58 -4.27
C ARG A 137 16.37 -4.08 -4.14
N GLY A 138 16.66 -4.65 -2.98
CA GLY A 138 16.37 -6.07 -2.72
C GLY A 138 14.90 -6.36 -2.43
N ALA A 139 14.15 -5.35 -1.95
CA ALA A 139 12.74 -5.49 -1.59
C ALA A 139 11.78 -5.09 -2.72
N LEU A 140 12.19 -4.13 -3.56
CA LEU A 140 11.37 -3.67 -4.70
C LEU A 140 11.78 -4.45 -5.97
N PRO A 141 10.82 -4.70 -6.89
CA PRO A 141 11.14 -5.38 -8.14
C PRO A 141 12.14 -4.55 -8.95
N ALA A 142 13.05 -5.21 -9.66
CA ALA A 142 13.93 -4.54 -10.61
C ALA A 142 13.06 -3.88 -11.68
N GLY A 143 13.27 -2.59 -11.92
CA GLY A 143 12.52 -1.85 -12.94
C GLY A 143 12.66 -2.51 -14.32
N ALA A 144 11.55 -2.86 -14.95
CA ALA A 144 11.55 -3.39 -16.30
C ALA A 144 11.53 -2.21 -17.29
N GLY A 145 12.70 -1.82 -17.78
CA GLY A 145 12.87 -0.83 -18.85
C GLY A 145 13.51 0.51 -18.42
N GLU A 146 14.02 1.24 -19.40
CA GLU A 146 14.75 2.50 -19.19
C GLU A 146 13.88 3.68 -18.70
N GLU A 147 12.55 3.62 -18.85
CA GLU A 147 11.66 4.75 -18.57
C GLU A 147 11.24 4.93 -17.10
N VAL A 148 11.35 3.90 -16.25
CA VAL A 148 11.00 4.02 -14.83
C VAL A 148 12.11 3.44 -13.98
N ASP A 149 12.91 4.33 -13.45
CA ASP A 149 13.96 4.02 -12.49
C ASP A 149 13.33 3.97 -11.08
N LEU A 150 13.21 2.77 -10.50
CA LEU A 150 12.81 2.56 -9.10
C LEU A 150 13.97 2.78 -8.12
N ALA A 151 15.09 3.30 -8.57
CA ALA A 151 16.21 3.60 -7.70
C ALA A 151 15.87 4.71 -6.70
N PRO A 152 16.11 4.48 -5.40
CA PRO A 152 15.81 5.46 -4.38
C PRO A 152 16.75 6.67 -4.47
N ARG A 153 16.20 7.85 -4.23
CA ARG A 153 16.93 9.10 -4.03
C ARG A 153 17.02 9.36 -2.54
N ILE A 154 18.22 9.62 -2.03
CA ILE A 154 18.45 9.72 -0.60
C ILE A 154 18.84 11.13 -0.21
N GLY A 155 18.15 11.66 0.82
CA GLY A 155 18.50 12.90 1.49
C GLY A 155 18.67 12.70 2.98
N ILE A 156 19.71 13.30 3.57
CA ILE A 156 19.95 13.29 5.03
C ILE A 156 20.03 14.72 5.54
N ALA A 157 19.30 15.02 6.61
CA ALA A 157 19.32 16.33 7.28
C ALA A 157 18.85 16.21 8.76
N GLY A 158 18.91 17.34 9.48
CA GLY A 158 18.45 17.42 10.87
C GLY A 158 16.93 17.56 11.01
N THR A 159 16.17 17.81 9.93
CA THR A 159 14.72 17.97 9.98
C THR A 159 14.03 17.22 8.85
N HIS A 160 12.75 16.84 9.05
CA HIS A 160 11.92 16.17 8.04
C HIS A 160 11.89 16.96 6.72
N PHE A 161 11.56 18.24 6.82
CA PHE A 161 11.44 19.10 5.63
C PHE A 161 12.74 19.16 4.83
N THR A 162 13.87 19.40 5.50
CA THR A 162 15.16 19.51 4.81
C THR A 162 15.60 18.18 4.22
N ALA A 163 15.41 17.05 4.93
CA ALA A 163 15.73 15.71 4.43
C ALA A 163 14.89 15.36 3.19
N THR A 164 13.60 15.72 3.18
CA THR A 164 12.71 15.54 2.02
C THR A 164 13.20 16.36 0.82
N ILE A 165 13.52 17.65 1.00
CA ILE A 165 14.06 18.50 -0.08
C ILE A 165 15.41 18.00 -0.57
N ALA A 166 16.25 17.49 0.32
CA ALA A 166 17.52 16.87 -0.03
C ALA A 166 17.30 15.61 -0.90
N ALA A 167 16.37 14.73 -0.53
CA ALA A 167 16.04 13.55 -1.31
C ALA A 167 15.46 13.90 -2.70
N VAL A 168 14.59 14.90 -2.79
CA VAL A 168 14.06 15.39 -4.09
C VAL A 168 15.16 15.97 -4.97
N ALA A 169 16.18 16.62 -4.39
CA ALA A 169 17.34 17.16 -5.10
C ALA A 169 18.40 16.12 -5.44
N ALA A 170 18.37 14.96 -4.79
CA ALA A 170 19.31 13.88 -5.00
C ALA A 170 19.08 13.15 -6.34
N ARG A 171 20.10 12.42 -6.77
CA ARG A 171 20.01 11.44 -7.86
C ARG A 171 20.25 10.03 -7.30
N PRO A 172 19.86 8.97 -8.00
CA PRO A 172 20.02 7.60 -7.50
C PRO A 172 21.45 7.23 -7.06
N ASP A 173 22.44 7.77 -7.76
CA ASP A 173 23.87 7.57 -7.53
C ASP A 173 24.52 8.68 -6.68
N ARG A 174 23.75 9.72 -6.33
CA ARG A 174 24.27 10.94 -5.71
C ARG A 174 23.39 11.42 -4.57
N PRO A 175 23.53 10.82 -3.38
CA PRO A 175 22.78 11.23 -2.19
C PRO A 175 23.16 12.67 -1.80
N VAL A 176 22.21 13.37 -1.18
CA VAL A 176 22.44 14.72 -0.64
C VAL A 176 22.45 14.66 0.88
N ILE A 177 23.61 14.87 1.47
CA ILE A 177 23.80 14.88 2.92
C ILE A 177 24.03 16.33 3.35
N VAL A 178 23.06 16.89 4.06
CA VAL A 178 23.14 18.24 4.64
C VAL A 178 23.76 18.12 6.03
N PRO A 179 24.91 18.77 6.28
CA PRO A 179 25.56 18.69 7.57
C PRO A 179 24.69 19.31 8.67
N PRO A 180 24.82 18.86 9.94
CA PRO A 180 24.12 19.50 11.06
C PRO A 180 24.38 21.02 11.12
N GLY A 181 23.32 21.82 11.24
CA GLY A 181 23.40 23.28 11.22
C GLY A 181 23.54 23.90 9.82
N GLY A 182 23.63 23.09 8.76
CA GLY A 182 23.69 23.54 7.36
C GLY A 182 22.35 23.69 6.67
N GLU A 183 21.25 23.40 7.36
CA GLU A 183 19.90 23.32 6.82
C GLU A 183 19.46 24.63 6.15
N ALA A 184 19.59 25.77 6.85
CA ALA A 184 19.21 27.07 6.32
C ALA A 184 20.01 27.43 5.06
N THR A 185 21.32 27.20 5.07
CA THR A 185 22.20 27.44 3.93
C THR A 185 21.82 26.58 2.74
N PHE A 186 21.55 25.29 2.94
CA PHE A 186 21.12 24.37 1.90
C PHE A 186 19.79 24.77 1.29
N LEU A 187 18.86 25.28 2.10
CA LEU A 187 17.52 25.67 1.66
C LEU A 187 17.49 27.04 0.98
N ALA A 188 18.40 27.95 1.28
CA ALA A 188 18.35 29.36 0.89
C ALA A 188 18.08 29.58 -0.60
N ASP A 189 18.75 28.86 -1.47
CA ASP A 189 18.63 29.00 -2.93
C ASP A 189 17.43 28.24 -3.53
N ARG A 190 16.70 27.47 -2.74
CA ARG A 190 15.56 26.71 -3.20
C ARG A 190 14.32 27.61 -3.39
N SER A 191 13.39 27.14 -4.25
CA SER A 191 12.13 27.86 -4.48
C SER A 191 11.30 27.92 -3.19
N SER A 192 10.79 29.07 -2.85
CA SER A 192 9.86 29.27 -1.71
C SER A 192 8.54 28.50 -1.89
N ALA A 193 8.19 28.10 -3.11
CA ALA A 193 7.03 27.25 -3.39
C ALA A 193 7.11 25.88 -2.69
N LEU A 194 8.31 25.44 -2.27
CA LEU A 194 8.51 24.19 -1.52
C LEU A 194 8.08 24.29 -0.06
N LEU A 195 8.00 25.50 0.50
CA LEU A 195 7.64 25.72 1.91
C LEU A 195 6.20 25.33 2.25
N THR A 196 5.31 25.30 1.26
CA THR A 196 3.89 25.02 1.47
C THR A 196 3.27 24.27 0.29
N THR A 197 2.24 23.50 0.56
CA THR A 197 1.40 22.86 -0.48
C THR A 197 0.21 23.71 -0.89
N ASP A 198 -0.13 24.73 -0.09
CA ASP A 198 -1.25 25.64 -0.33
C ASP A 198 -0.97 26.56 -1.53
N PRO A 199 -1.80 26.50 -2.60
CA PRO A 199 -1.61 27.31 -3.81
C PRO A 199 -1.78 28.82 -3.54
N ASP A 200 -2.66 29.20 -2.62
CA ASP A 200 -2.91 30.61 -2.31
C ASP A 200 -1.71 31.22 -1.55
N VAL A 201 -1.15 30.47 -0.61
CA VAL A 201 0.08 30.87 0.10
C VAL A 201 1.25 31.00 -0.88
N ARG A 202 1.40 30.04 -1.82
CA ARG A 202 2.41 30.12 -2.89
C ARG A 202 2.25 31.38 -3.74
N ALA A 203 1.03 31.66 -4.20
CA ALA A 203 0.74 32.84 -5.01
C ALA A 203 1.03 34.13 -4.25
N ARG A 204 0.76 34.17 -2.96
CA ARG A 204 1.06 35.32 -2.10
C ARG A 204 2.56 35.53 -1.89
N LEU A 205 3.33 34.47 -1.64
CA LEU A 205 4.79 34.52 -1.57
C LEU A 205 5.38 35.07 -2.87
N GLN A 206 4.92 34.62 -4.02
CA GLN A 206 5.36 35.11 -5.33
C GLN A 206 5.01 36.61 -5.53
N ARG A 207 3.79 37.00 -5.19
CA ARG A 207 3.35 38.44 -5.26
C ARG A 207 4.19 39.37 -4.37
N PHE A 208 4.68 38.86 -3.24
CA PHE A 208 5.59 39.62 -2.38
C PHE A 208 7.07 39.54 -2.82
N GLY A 209 7.36 38.93 -3.95
CA GLY A 209 8.72 38.77 -4.47
C GLY A 209 9.57 37.75 -3.72
N LEU A 210 9.00 37.01 -2.80
CA LEU A 210 9.67 35.96 -2.01
C LEU A 210 9.80 34.65 -2.83
N ARG A 211 10.65 34.65 -3.84
CA ARG A 211 10.79 33.55 -4.76
C ARG A 211 11.73 32.44 -4.27
N ARG A 212 12.67 32.77 -3.38
CA ARG A 212 13.62 31.86 -2.77
C ARG A 212 13.37 31.73 -1.28
N ILE A 213 13.74 30.59 -0.70
CA ILE A 213 13.59 30.35 0.74
C ILE A 213 14.43 31.32 1.54
N GLY A 214 15.66 31.66 1.09
CA GLY A 214 16.50 32.66 1.75
C GLY A 214 15.82 34.00 1.89
N ALA A 215 15.10 34.48 0.88
CA ALA A 215 14.35 35.72 0.96
C ALA A 215 13.25 35.73 2.05
N VAL A 216 12.75 34.54 2.44
CA VAL A 216 11.80 34.42 3.55
C VAL A 216 12.52 34.53 4.89
N THR A 217 13.75 34.02 5.03
CA THR A 217 14.55 34.13 6.26
C THR A 217 15.11 35.52 6.49
N ASP A 218 15.24 36.37 5.45
CA ASP A 218 15.69 37.72 5.54
C ASP A 218 14.62 38.67 6.17
N LEU A 219 13.37 38.23 6.22
CA LEU A 219 12.29 38.96 6.85
C LEU A 219 12.19 38.66 8.34
N PRO A 220 11.79 39.64 9.16
CA PRO A 220 11.46 39.39 10.56
C PRO A 220 10.29 38.39 10.66
N ARG A 221 10.40 37.41 11.59
CA ARG A 221 9.33 36.44 11.86
C ARG A 221 7.97 37.09 12.07
N SER A 222 7.94 38.24 12.79
CA SER A 222 6.70 39.01 13.04
C SER A 222 6.04 39.52 11.77
N ALA A 223 6.82 39.90 10.75
CA ALA A 223 6.28 40.35 9.46
C ALA A 223 5.58 39.22 8.70
N LEU A 224 6.12 37.99 8.76
CA LEU A 224 5.49 36.81 8.18
C LEU A 224 4.22 36.42 8.93
N ILE A 225 4.25 36.46 10.28
CA ILE A 225 3.04 36.19 11.09
C ILE A 225 1.95 37.23 10.82
N ALA A 226 2.29 38.47 10.71
CA ALA A 226 1.33 39.55 10.40
C ALA A 226 0.64 39.37 9.04
N ARG A 227 1.32 38.72 8.07
CA ARG A 227 0.81 38.52 6.70
C ARG A 227 0.16 37.15 6.46
N PHE A 228 0.61 36.12 7.13
CA PHE A 228 0.21 34.72 6.90
C PHE A 228 -0.36 34.02 8.15
N GLY A 229 -0.47 34.74 9.29
CA GLY A 229 -0.92 34.16 10.56
C GLY A 229 0.02 33.07 11.05
N ASP A 230 -0.56 31.98 11.63
CA ASP A 230 0.19 30.86 12.15
C ASP A 230 1.00 30.12 11.05
N GLU A 231 0.51 30.15 9.80
CA GLU A 231 1.25 29.63 8.67
C GLU A 231 2.55 30.40 8.43
N GLY A 232 2.56 31.71 8.67
CA GLY A 232 3.77 32.50 8.59
C GLY A 232 4.86 32.07 9.56
N ALA A 233 4.48 31.61 10.76
CA ALA A 233 5.42 31.08 11.74
C ALA A 233 6.02 29.72 11.23
N ARG A 234 5.19 28.86 10.63
CA ARG A 234 5.64 27.59 10.03
C ARG A 234 6.54 27.80 8.83
N LEU A 235 6.17 28.73 7.93
CA LEU A 235 7.00 29.11 6.77
C LEU A 235 8.39 29.57 7.22
N TYR A 236 8.45 30.42 8.26
CA TYR A 236 9.70 30.93 8.80
C TYR A 236 10.55 29.80 9.41
N ALA A 237 9.95 28.94 10.23
CA ALA A 237 10.65 27.82 10.85
C ALA A 237 11.19 26.84 9.78
N ARG A 238 10.36 26.45 8.80
CA ARG A 238 10.79 25.61 7.68
C ARG A 238 11.91 26.25 6.87
N ALA A 239 11.82 27.56 6.60
CA ALA A 239 12.85 28.29 5.84
C ALA A 239 14.20 28.27 6.55
N ARG A 240 14.21 28.26 7.87
CA ARG A 240 15.41 28.13 8.70
C ARG A 240 15.88 26.70 8.90
N GLY A 241 15.15 25.71 8.39
CA GLY A 241 15.42 24.31 8.65
C GLY A 241 15.16 23.90 10.11
N GLU A 242 14.26 24.57 10.79
CA GLU A 242 13.81 24.20 12.13
C GLU A 242 12.75 23.10 12.03
N GLU A 243 12.74 22.15 12.98
CA GLU A 243 11.76 21.06 12.94
C GLU A 243 10.36 21.55 13.27
N THR A 244 9.44 21.35 12.36
CA THR A 244 8.02 21.71 12.51
C THR A 244 7.12 20.51 12.68
N ASP A 245 7.61 19.33 12.25
CA ASP A 245 6.83 18.11 12.22
C ASP A 245 7.53 17.03 13.05
N PRO A 246 6.94 16.59 14.19
CA PRO A 246 7.54 15.57 15.02
C PRO A 246 7.65 14.25 14.23
N PHE A 247 8.72 13.50 14.50
CA PHE A 247 8.85 12.15 13.95
C PHE A 247 7.72 11.28 14.50
N ARG A 248 6.91 10.73 13.63
CA ARG A 248 5.83 9.81 13.96
C ARG A 248 6.20 8.43 13.45
N PRO A 249 6.73 7.55 14.30
CA PRO A 249 7.04 6.20 13.88
C PRO A 249 5.80 5.54 13.30
N ARG A 250 5.97 4.89 12.16
CA ARG A 250 4.92 3.99 11.69
C ARG A 250 4.91 2.76 12.60
N HIS A 251 3.74 2.34 12.96
CA HIS A 251 3.56 1.00 13.49
C HIS A 251 3.52 0.07 12.27
N ALA A 252 4.43 -0.91 12.23
CA ALA A 252 4.30 -1.97 11.25
C ALA A 252 2.89 -2.55 11.38
N PRO A 253 2.17 -2.83 10.29
CA PRO A 253 0.94 -3.58 10.42
C PRO A 253 1.28 -4.85 11.19
N GLU A 254 0.64 -5.04 12.32
CA GLU A 254 0.88 -6.23 13.12
C GLU A 254 0.52 -7.44 12.27
N ARG A 255 1.53 -8.24 11.97
CA ARG A 255 1.35 -9.46 11.23
C ARG A 255 0.66 -10.47 12.14
N LEU A 256 -0.62 -10.72 11.89
CA LEU A 256 -1.38 -11.73 12.59
C LEU A 256 -1.13 -13.09 11.92
N ALA A 257 0.04 -13.64 12.18
CA ALA A 257 0.48 -14.90 11.61
C ALA A 257 0.96 -15.86 12.71
N LEU A 258 0.63 -17.12 12.57
CA LEU A 258 1.13 -18.21 13.38
C LEU A 258 1.53 -19.38 12.49
N ALA A 259 2.58 -20.08 12.87
CA ALA A 259 3.05 -21.27 12.17
C ALA A 259 3.27 -22.41 13.16
N LEU A 260 2.92 -23.62 12.73
CA LEU A 260 3.16 -24.85 13.50
C LEU A 260 3.92 -25.86 12.63
N PRO A 261 5.03 -26.42 13.12
CA PRO A 261 5.64 -27.59 12.50
C PRO A 261 4.76 -28.82 12.71
N ILE A 262 4.84 -29.74 11.79
CA ILE A 262 4.10 -31.03 11.80
C ILE A 262 5.11 -32.14 11.74
N GLU A 263 5.28 -32.85 12.82
CA GLU A 263 6.21 -33.98 12.96
C GLU A 263 5.48 -35.21 13.49
N PRO A 264 5.49 -36.33 12.73
CA PRO A 264 6.01 -36.46 11.36
C PRO A 264 5.18 -35.69 10.33
N PRO A 265 5.75 -35.42 9.12
CA PRO A 265 5.00 -34.82 8.02
C PRO A 265 3.76 -35.63 7.65
N VAL A 266 2.65 -34.99 7.27
CA VAL A 266 1.37 -35.64 7.00
C VAL A 266 0.86 -35.35 5.58
N GLU A 267 0.30 -36.38 4.92
CA GLU A 267 -0.34 -36.27 3.60
C GLU A 267 -1.86 -36.15 3.72
N GLU A 268 -2.44 -36.68 4.79
CA GLU A 268 -3.88 -36.74 5.00
C GLU A 268 -4.44 -35.37 5.47
N LEU A 269 -5.67 -35.07 5.05
CA LEU A 269 -6.32 -33.79 5.38
C LEU A 269 -6.81 -33.71 6.84
N GLU A 270 -7.17 -34.82 7.47
CA GLU A 270 -7.70 -34.83 8.85
C GLU A 270 -6.69 -34.33 9.88
N PRO A 271 -5.42 -34.78 9.91
CA PRO A 271 -4.41 -34.18 10.78
C PRO A 271 -4.15 -32.70 10.48
N LEU A 272 -4.16 -32.31 9.18
CA LEU A 272 -4.00 -30.90 8.78
C LEU A 272 -5.14 -30.03 9.30
N ARG A 273 -6.37 -30.56 9.32
CA ARG A 273 -7.53 -29.88 9.91
C ARG A 273 -7.32 -29.55 11.37
N PHE A 274 -6.77 -30.49 12.14
CA PHE A 274 -6.48 -30.26 13.57
C PHE A 274 -5.46 -29.13 13.78
N VAL A 275 -4.40 -29.10 12.96
CA VAL A 275 -3.39 -28.03 13.01
C VAL A 275 -3.99 -26.68 12.59
N LEU A 276 -4.78 -26.67 11.49
CA LEU A 276 -5.48 -25.51 11.01
C LEU A 276 -6.44 -24.95 12.08
N HIS A 277 -7.23 -25.81 12.72
CA HIS A 277 -8.11 -25.45 13.83
C HIS A 277 -7.37 -24.70 14.95
N ARG A 278 -6.19 -25.20 15.37
CA ARG A 278 -5.36 -24.55 16.39
C ARG A 278 -4.90 -23.17 15.95
N LEU A 279 -4.41 -23.03 14.71
CA LEU A 279 -3.93 -21.75 14.18
C LEU A 279 -5.07 -20.75 14.08
N VAL A 280 -6.20 -21.14 13.53
CA VAL A 280 -7.39 -20.30 13.36
C VAL A 280 -7.90 -19.80 14.70
N ASN A 281 -8.08 -20.68 15.68
CA ASN A 281 -8.56 -20.26 17.00
C ASN A 281 -7.61 -19.30 17.71
N ALA A 282 -6.30 -19.54 17.62
CA ALA A 282 -5.31 -18.67 18.24
C ALA A 282 -5.30 -17.26 17.60
N LEU A 283 -5.39 -17.19 16.26
CA LEU A 283 -5.43 -15.91 15.54
C LEU A 283 -6.77 -15.19 15.71
N ALA A 284 -7.89 -15.91 15.69
CA ALA A 284 -9.22 -15.34 15.95
C ALA A 284 -9.34 -14.74 17.36
N ALA A 285 -8.75 -15.41 18.37
CA ALA A 285 -8.66 -14.87 19.73
C ALA A 285 -7.84 -13.58 19.78
N GLN A 286 -6.73 -13.48 19.02
CA GLN A 286 -5.95 -12.26 18.93
C GLN A 286 -6.72 -11.13 18.23
N LEU A 287 -7.46 -11.41 17.14
CA LEU A 287 -8.34 -10.45 16.48
C LEU A 287 -9.40 -9.92 17.45
N THR A 288 -10.12 -10.84 18.09
CA THR A 288 -11.20 -10.49 19.05
C THR A 288 -10.67 -9.67 20.23
N GLY A 289 -9.53 -10.06 20.80
CA GLY A 289 -8.90 -9.34 21.91
C GLY A 289 -8.47 -7.91 21.55
N ARG A 290 -8.31 -7.60 20.27
CA ARG A 290 -7.94 -6.28 19.74
C ARG A 290 -9.12 -5.52 19.13
N GLY A 291 -10.32 -6.12 19.12
CA GLY A 291 -11.48 -5.54 18.45
C GLY A 291 -11.31 -5.41 16.93
N LEU A 292 -10.63 -6.38 16.30
CA LEU A 292 -10.36 -6.40 14.86
C LEU A 292 -11.10 -7.56 14.17
N ALA A 293 -11.34 -7.43 12.89
CA ALA A 293 -11.79 -8.47 11.98
C ALA A 293 -10.88 -8.50 10.74
N ALA A 294 -10.67 -9.67 10.14
CA ALA A 294 -9.87 -9.84 8.92
C ALA A 294 -10.76 -10.06 7.71
N ASP A 295 -10.36 -9.57 6.54
CA ASP A 295 -11.07 -9.76 5.26
C ASP A 295 -10.55 -10.93 4.44
N ARG A 296 -9.34 -11.45 4.76
CA ARG A 296 -8.72 -12.58 4.06
C ARG A 296 -7.76 -13.39 4.94
N ALA A 297 -7.53 -14.62 4.53
CA ALA A 297 -6.51 -15.49 5.09
C ALA A 297 -5.50 -15.87 4.02
N HIS A 298 -4.23 -15.94 4.40
CA HIS A 298 -3.13 -16.48 3.60
C HIS A 298 -2.57 -17.71 4.32
N LEU A 299 -2.68 -18.85 3.68
CA LEU A 299 -2.24 -20.14 4.19
C LEU A 299 -1.03 -20.60 3.40
N THR A 300 0.08 -20.89 4.08
CA THR A 300 1.30 -21.42 3.47
C THR A 300 1.54 -22.84 4.01
N LEU A 301 1.68 -23.78 3.10
CA LEU A 301 2.06 -25.17 3.39
C LEU A 301 3.49 -25.39 2.93
N GLU A 302 4.39 -25.74 3.84
CA GLU A 302 5.74 -26.22 3.50
C GLU A 302 5.68 -27.73 3.35
N LEU A 303 6.15 -28.23 2.19
CA LEU A 303 6.08 -29.64 1.85
C LEU A 303 7.38 -30.35 2.16
N ASP A 304 7.28 -31.61 2.62
CA ASP A 304 8.41 -32.54 2.67
C ASP A 304 8.65 -33.14 1.26
N LEU A 305 9.81 -32.83 0.70
CA LEU A 305 10.16 -33.24 -0.64
C LEU A 305 10.88 -34.61 -0.69
N ALA A 306 11.06 -35.31 0.44
CA ALA A 306 11.83 -36.58 0.49
C ALA A 306 11.26 -37.67 -0.42
N PHE A 307 9.92 -37.71 -0.54
CA PHE A 307 9.22 -38.69 -1.39
C PHE A 307 8.31 -38.01 -2.42
N ALA A 308 8.42 -36.71 -2.62
CA ALA A 308 7.60 -35.96 -3.55
C ALA A 308 8.05 -36.14 -5.02
N PRO A 309 7.16 -35.96 -6.01
CA PRO A 309 7.54 -35.86 -7.42
C PRO A 309 8.59 -34.77 -7.65
N ARG A 310 9.47 -34.93 -8.65
CA ARG A 310 10.63 -34.03 -8.88
C ARG A 310 10.27 -32.55 -9.12
N ASP A 311 9.07 -32.30 -9.64
CA ASP A 311 8.60 -30.96 -9.97
C ASP A 311 7.68 -30.35 -8.88
N THR A 312 7.63 -30.99 -7.70
CA THR A 312 6.81 -30.48 -6.58
C THR A 312 7.42 -29.18 -6.02
N PRO A 313 6.66 -28.08 -5.93
CA PRO A 313 7.13 -26.87 -5.31
C PRO A 313 7.35 -27.09 -3.80
N PRO A 314 8.38 -26.48 -3.18
CA PRO A 314 8.63 -26.64 -1.75
C PRO A 314 7.56 -26.00 -0.86
N ARG A 315 6.77 -25.09 -1.43
CA ARG A 315 5.69 -24.38 -0.75
C ARG A 315 4.48 -24.25 -1.63
N ILE A 316 3.30 -24.35 -1.01
CA ILE A 316 2.00 -24.05 -1.63
C ILE A 316 1.44 -22.87 -0.85
N GLU A 317 1.01 -21.82 -1.56
CA GLU A 317 0.37 -20.65 -0.98
C GLU A 317 -1.09 -20.60 -1.43
N VAL A 318 -1.99 -20.41 -0.47
CA VAL A 318 -3.44 -20.36 -0.70
C VAL A 318 -3.95 -19.05 -0.09
N GLU A 319 -4.47 -18.18 -0.93
CA GLU A 319 -5.19 -16.99 -0.45
C GLU A 319 -6.69 -17.23 -0.51
N GLN A 320 -7.38 -16.94 0.60
CA GLN A 320 -8.83 -17.03 0.73
C GLN A 320 -9.42 -15.74 1.23
N ARG A 321 -10.20 -15.06 0.39
CA ARG A 321 -11.00 -13.87 0.79
C ARG A 321 -12.25 -14.32 1.51
N PHE A 322 -12.67 -13.51 2.48
CA PHE A 322 -13.92 -13.72 3.20
C PHE A 322 -15.04 -12.86 2.61
N PRO A 323 -16.28 -13.34 2.58
CA PRO A 323 -17.42 -12.57 2.05
C PRO A 323 -17.68 -11.27 2.81
N GLU A 324 -17.28 -11.21 4.08
CA GLU A 324 -17.26 -10.04 4.95
C GLU A 324 -16.13 -10.20 5.97
N PRO A 325 -15.52 -9.10 6.43
CA PRO A 325 -14.50 -9.17 7.46
C PRO A 325 -15.01 -9.87 8.72
N THR A 326 -14.23 -10.84 9.20
CA THR A 326 -14.65 -11.68 10.32
C THR A 326 -13.54 -11.99 11.31
N ALA A 327 -13.90 -12.23 12.57
CA ALA A 327 -13.06 -12.84 13.59
C ALA A 327 -13.64 -14.20 14.07
N ASP A 328 -14.67 -14.72 13.37
CA ASP A 328 -15.29 -16.00 13.70
C ASP A 328 -14.40 -17.16 13.26
N PRO A 329 -13.84 -17.94 14.21
CA PRO A 329 -12.94 -19.03 13.88
C PRO A 329 -13.62 -20.16 13.09
N GLU A 330 -14.90 -20.44 13.36
CA GLU A 330 -15.61 -21.51 12.65
C GLU A 330 -15.82 -21.17 11.17
N ALA A 331 -16.09 -19.90 10.87
CA ALA A 331 -16.30 -19.43 9.51
C ALA A 331 -14.97 -19.49 8.72
N VAL A 332 -13.88 -19.01 9.33
CA VAL A 332 -12.54 -19.03 8.73
C VAL A 332 -12.07 -20.45 8.46
N GLU A 333 -12.18 -21.34 9.48
CA GLU A 333 -11.79 -22.76 9.35
C GLU A 333 -12.53 -23.46 8.23
N ARG A 334 -13.85 -23.31 8.17
CA ARG A 334 -14.70 -23.94 7.16
C ARG A 334 -14.28 -23.58 5.73
N LEU A 335 -13.98 -22.31 5.47
CA LEU A 335 -13.58 -21.89 4.13
C LEU A 335 -12.17 -22.39 3.77
N LEU A 336 -11.22 -22.28 4.69
CA LEU A 336 -9.86 -22.74 4.46
C LEU A 336 -9.80 -24.26 4.27
N PHE A 337 -10.56 -25.01 5.07
CA PHE A 337 -10.61 -26.46 4.94
C PHE A 337 -11.29 -26.89 3.64
N ALA A 338 -12.40 -26.27 3.24
CA ALA A 338 -13.04 -26.52 1.95
C ALA A 338 -12.10 -26.19 0.77
N ARG A 339 -11.22 -25.21 0.92
CA ARG A 339 -10.20 -24.91 -0.08
C ARG A 339 -9.15 -26.00 -0.19
N LEU A 340 -8.68 -26.53 0.94
CA LEU A 340 -7.74 -27.66 0.98
C LEU A 340 -8.37 -28.99 0.46
N GLU A 341 -9.66 -29.21 0.72
CA GLU A 341 -10.38 -30.36 0.16
C GLU A 341 -10.47 -30.30 -1.37
N ARG A 342 -10.66 -29.12 -1.92
CA ARG A 342 -10.72 -28.91 -3.38
C ARG A 342 -9.36 -29.07 -4.05
N GLU A 343 -8.31 -28.57 -3.41
CA GLU A 343 -6.94 -28.58 -3.93
C GLU A 343 -6.02 -29.14 -2.84
N PRO A 344 -6.01 -30.48 -2.64
CA PRO A 344 -5.20 -31.10 -1.61
C PRO A 344 -3.70 -30.95 -1.91
N PRO A 345 -2.85 -30.87 -0.88
CA PRO A 345 -1.41 -30.80 -1.08
C PRO A 345 -0.91 -32.06 -1.81
N VAL A 346 0.05 -31.86 -2.72
CA VAL A 346 0.60 -32.91 -3.58
C VAL A 346 1.71 -33.75 -2.93
N ALA A 347 2.10 -33.38 -1.69
CA ALA A 347 3.10 -34.09 -0.90
C ALA A 347 2.83 -33.86 0.59
N ALA A 348 3.53 -34.60 1.47
CA ALA A 348 3.40 -34.47 2.91
C ALA A 348 3.72 -33.05 3.39
N VAL A 349 2.89 -32.52 4.26
CA VAL A 349 3.06 -31.16 4.86
C VAL A 349 3.85 -31.27 6.14
N GLN A 350 4.97 -30.57 6.22
CA GLN A 350 5.85 -30.50 7.39
C GLN A 350 5.66 -29.24 8.23
N ARG A 351 5.03 -28.19 7.66
CA ARG A 351 4.73 -26.93 8.38
C ARG A 351 3.52 -26.27 7.76
N LEU A 352 2.67 -25.75 8.62
CA LEU A 352 1.51 -24.94 8.26
C LEU A 352 1.66 -23.55 8.88
N GLU A 353 1.58 -22.51 8.06
CA GLU A 353 1.55 -21.11 8.49
C GLU A 353 0.24 -20.48 8.02
N LEU A 354 -0.46 -19.81 8.94
CA LEU A 354 -1.67 -19.06 8.66
C LEU A 354 -1.45 -17.60 9.04
N GLU A 355 -1.76 -16.70 8.12
CA GLU A 355 -1.76 -15.25 8.32
C GLU A 355 -3.15 -14.69 8.02
N LEU A 356 -3.71 -13.91 8.94
CA LEU A 356 -4.95 -13.16 8.73
C LEU A 356 -4.59 -11.73 8.30
N ARG A 357 -5.12 -11.31 7.15
CA ARG A 357 -4.80 -10.03 6.48
C ARG A 357 -6.03 -9.14 6.33
N GLY A 358 -5.81 -7.88 5.92
CA GLY A 358 -6.89 -6.92 5.70
C GLY A 358 -7.66 -6.61 6.99
N THR A 359 -6.93 -6.41 8.10
CA THR A 359 -7.56 -6.15 9.39
C THR A 359 -8.21 -4.78 9.44
N ILE A 360 -9.47 -4.76 9.83
CA ILE A 360 -10.25 -3.55 10.10
C ILE A 360 -10.81 -3.60 11.53
N PRO A 361 -11.12 -2.45 12.14
CA PRO A 361 -11.85 -2.46 13.39
C PRO A 361 -13.13 -3.32 13.24
N ALA A 362 -13.30 -4.29 14.12
CA ALA A 362 -14.58 -4.98 14.25
C ALA A 362 -15.57 -3.92 14.73
N ALA A 363 -16.17 -3.19 13.79
CA ALA A 363 -17.33 -2.38 14.10
C ALA A 363 -18.32 -3.35 14.70
N GLY A 364 -18.61 -3.20 16.00
CA GLY A 364 -19.69 -3.95 16.61
C GLY A 364 -20.89 -3.72 15.69
N GLN A 365 -21.31 -4.76 14.96
CA GLN A 365 -22.53 -4.68 14.21
C GLN A 365 -23.63 -4.50 15.26
N GLN A 366 -23.93 -3.24 15.52
CA GLN A 366 -25.23 -2.91 16.07
C GLN A 366 -26.19 -3.32 14.95
N LEU A 367 -26.61 -4.60 15.00
CA LEU A 367 -27.66 -5.08 14.13
C LEU A 367 -28.80 -4.06 14.28
N PRO A 368 -29.16 -3.34 13.21
CA PRO A 368 -30.31 -2.46 13.28
C PRO A 368 -31.46 -3.35 13.77
N LEU A 369 -32.07 -3.00 14.90
CA LEU A 369 -33.13 -3.79 15.55
C LEU A 369 -34.30 -4.13 14.58
N PHE A 370 -34.29 -3.52 13.39
CA PHE A 370 -35.37 -3.54 12.41
C PHE A 370 -35.00 -3.99 11.01
N VAL A 371 -33.77 -4.49 10.76
CA VAL A 371 -33.39 -4.97 9.42
C VAL A 371 -32.93 -6.44 9.45
N PRO A 372 -33.92 -7.38 9.38
CA PRO A 372 -33.61 -8.81 9.24
C PRO A 372 -32.83 -9.16 7.97
N GLN A 373 -32.77 -8.23 7.01
CA GLN A 373 -32.17 -8.43 5.70
C GLN A 373 -30.63 -8.45 5.72
N ALA A 374 -29.97 -7.63 6.54
CA ALA A 374 -28.50 -7.59 6.61
C ALA A 374 -27.90 -8.92 7.10
N ALA A 375 -28.47 -9.48 8.18
CA ALA A 375 -28.05 -10.78 8.71
C ALA A 375 -28.32 -11.94 7.72
N ARG A 376 -29.38 -11.82 6.90
CA ARG A 376 -29.67 -12.80 5.84
C ARG A 376 -28.68 -12.67 4.67
N SER A 377 -28.32 -11.45 4.29
CA SER A 377 -27.35 -11.18 3.21
C SER A 377 -25.96 -11.68 3.59
N ALA A 378 -25.49 -11.43 4.81
CA ALA A 378 -24.24 -11.94 5.32
C ALA A 378 -24.21 -13.49 5.29
N ARG A 379 -25.25 -14.13 5.85
CA ARG A 379 -25.38 -15.59 5.83
C ARG A 379 -25.42 -16.15 4.40
N LEU A 380 -26.09 -15.45 3.49
CA LEU A 380 -26.13 -15.82 2.07
C LEU A 380 -24.74 -15.73 1.44
N GLY A 381 -23.98 -14.66 1.70
CA GLY A 381 -22.61 -14.49 1.21
C GLY A 381 -21.72 -15.69 1.60
N TRP A 382 -21.75 -16.10 2.86
CA TRP A 382 -21.00 -17.27 3.34
C TRP A 382 -21.44 -18.58 2.70
N GLN A 383 -22.73 -18.77 2.45
CA GLN A 383 -23.24 -19.97 1.75
C GLN A 383 -22.83 -19.97 0.28
N LEU A 384 -22.88 -18.81 -0.39
CA LEU A 384 -22.46 -18.69 -1.78
C LEU A 384 -20.95 -18.92 -1.94
N ALA A 385 -20.12 -18.38 -1.05
CA ALA A 385 -18.68 -18.63 -1.05
C ALA A 385 -18.38 -20.15 -0.93
N ARG A 386 -19.08 -20.84 -0.03
CA ARG A 386 -18.95 -22.30 0.11
C ARG A 386 -19.41 -23.05 -1.13
N LEU A 387 -20.52 -22.65 -1.74
CA LEU A 387 -21.01 -23.27 -2.98
C LEU A 387 -20.02 -23.04 -4.13
N ALA A 388 -19.42 -21.84 -4.23
CA ALA A 388 -18.41 -21.53 -5.21
C ALA A 388 -17.15 -22.42 -5.07
N LEU A 389 -16.72 -22.68 -3.84
CA LEU A 389 -15.64 -23.62 -3.58
C LEU A 389 -15.99 -25.06 -3.98
N THR A 390 -17.25 -25.47 -3.79
CA THR A 390 -17.67 -26.86 -4.08
C THR A 390 -17.92 -27.08 -5.58
N TYR A 391 -18.55 -26.14 -6.27
CA TYR A 391 -19.06 -26.32 -7.64
C TYR A 391 -18.31 -25.50 -8.70
N GLY A 392 -17.45 -24.56 -8.32
CA GLY A 392 -16.78 -23.58 -9.17
C GLY A 392 -17.53 -22.24 -9.20
N GLU A 393 -16.77 -21.14 -9.24
CA GLU A 393 -17.31 -19.77 -9.25
C GLU A 393 -18.15 -19.48 -10.49
N ASP A 394 -17.76 -20.03 -11.64
CA ASP A 394 -18.41 -19.90 -12.94
C ASP A 394 -19.81 -20.53 -13.00
N ARG A 395 -20.14 -21.40 -12.04
CA ARG A 395 -21.44 -22.08 -11.97
C ARG A 395 -22.47 -21.39 -11.10
N ILE A 396 -22.08 -20.37 -10.36
CA ILE A 396 -22.99 -19.62 -9.50
C ILE A 396 -23.34 -18.30 -10.17
N ARG A 397 -24.59 -18.18 -10.57
CA ARG A 397 -25.11 -17.01 -11.26
C ARG A 397 -26.33 -16.43 -10.55
N ARG A 398 -26.47 -15.13 -10.61
CA ARG A 398 -27.66 -14.42 -10.14
C ARG A 398 -28.42 -13.77 -11.29
N VAL A 399 -29.71 -13.64 -11.11
CA VAL A 399 -30.54 -12.82 -11.98
C VAL A 399 -30.36 -11.35 -11.59
N ALA A 400 -30.05 -10.50 -12.55
CA ALA A 400 -30.03 -9.05 -12.37
C ALA A 400 -31.04 -8.42 -13.32
N ILE A 401 -31.85 -7.50 -12.81
CA ILE A 401 -32.73 -6.70 -13.65
C ILE A 401 -31.87 -5.71 -14.42
N THR A 402 -31.92 -5.76 -15.75
CA THR A 402 -31.14 -4.90 -16.66
C THR A 402 -31.97 -3.72 -17.14
N ASP A 403 -33.21 -3.97 -17.58
CA ASP A 403 -34.15 -2.95 -17.99
C ASP A 403 -35.57 -3.37 -17.58
N PRO A 404 -36.13 -2.83 -16.49
CA PRO A 404 -37.49 -3.18 -16.05
C PRO A 404 -38.58 -2.77 -17.01
N GLU A 405 -38.31 -1.82 -17.93
CA GLU A 405 -39.25 -1.25 -18.88
C GLU A 405 -39.16 -1.90 -20.30
N ALA A 406 -38.24 -2.85 -20.47
CA ALA A 406 -38.08 -3.52 -21.78
C ALA A 406 -39.41 -4.18 -22.20
N PRO A 407 -39.78 -4.07 -23.50
CA PRO A 407 -41.05 -4.59 -24.01
C PRO A 407 -41.16 -6.11 -23.88
N LEU A 408 -40.06 -6.83 -24.07
CA LEU A 408 -40.03 -8.29 -23.93
C LEU A 408 -39.59 -8.70 -22.51
N PRO A 409 -40.27 -9.64 -21.85
CA PRO A 409 -39.93 -10.09 -20.50
C PRO A 409 -38.51 -10.63 -20.37
N GLU A 410 -38.00 -11.32 -21.38
CA GLU A 410 -36.66 -11.89 -21.47
C GLU A 410 -35.56 -10.83 -21.50
N ASP A 411 -35.83 -9.61 -21.98
CA ASP A 411 -34.85 -8.52 -22.03
C ASP A 411 -34.80 -7.73 -20.71
N ARG A 412 -35.73 -7.98 -19.79
CA ARG A 412 -35.79 -7.29 -18.50
C ARG A 412 -34.76 -7.77 -17.50
N TRP A 413 -34.12 -8.91 -17.71
CA TRP A 413 -33.17 -9.48 -16.80
C TRP A 413 -32.04 -10.22 -17.55
N ALA A 414 -30.91 -10.36 -16.89
CA ALA A 414 -29.79 -11.13 -17.41
C ALA A 414 -29.14 -11.94 -16.27
N TRP A 415 -28.52 -13.05 -16.64
CA TRP A 415 -27.64 -13.78 -15.74
C TRP A 415 -26.35 -13.01 -15.54
N ARG A 416 -25.96 -12.80 -14.30
CA ARG A 416 -24.66 -12.26 -13.95
C ARG A 416 -23.95 -13.23 -13.02
N ASP A 417 -22.64 -13.33 -13.17
CA ASP A 417 -21.82 -14.10 -12.24
C ASP A 417 -21.93 -13.44 -10.85
N VAL A 418 -21.95 -14.25 -9.81
CA VAL A 418 -21.93 -13.77 -8.43
C VAL A 418 -20.48 -13.44 -8.11
N ALA A 419 -20.05 -12.19 -8.35
CA ALA A 419 -18.80 -11.72 -7.78
C ALA A 419 -18.96 -11.72 -6.25
N LEU A 420 -18.09 -12.41 -5.55
CA LEU A 420 -18.07 -12.42 -4.07
C LEU A 420 -17.87 -11.01 -3.48
N ASP A 421 -17.37 -10.07 -4.30
CA ASP A 421 -17.13 -8.67 -3.96
C ASP A 421 -18.39 -7.76 -3.97
N ASP A 422 -19.48 -8.18 -4.63
CA ASP A 422 -20.67 -7.30 -4.84
C ASP A 422 -21.64 -7.28 -3.64
N ALA A 423 -21.45 -8.11 -2.63
CA ALA A 423 -22.33 -8.16 -1.46
C ALA A 423 -22.12 -6.99 -0.48
N ALA A 424 -20.96 -6.32 -0.53
CA ALA A 424 -20.57 -5.26 0.41
C ALA A 424 -20.91 -3.82 -0.06
N THR A 425 -21.33 -3.62 -1.31
CA THR A 425 -21.38 -2.25 -1.90
C THR A 425 -22.80 -1.67 -1.98
N ARG A 426 -23.82 -2.28 -1.40
CA ARG A 426 -25.19 -1.72 -1.38
C ARG A 426 -25.76 -1.67 0.03
N SER A 427 -25.33 -0.66 0.78
CA SER A 427 -26.08 -0.06 1.90
C SER A 427 -26.09 1.45 1.74
#